data_cdf454653f875f7349ae04618787d2ad
#
_entry.id   cdf454653f875f7349ae04618787d2ad
#
_cell.length_a   1.000
_cell.length_b   1.000
_cell.length_c   1.000
_cell.angle_alpha   90.00
_cell.angle_beta   90.00
_cell.angle_gamma   90.00
#
_symmetry.space_group_name_H-M   'P 1'
#
loop_
_entity.id
_entity.type
_entity.pdbx_description
1 polymer ?
#
loop_
_entity_poly.entity_id
_entity_poly.type
_entity_poly.pdbx_seq_one_letter_code
_entity_poly.pdbx_strand_id
1 'polypeptide(L)'
;MRLQDGLLAALVVVIWGVNFVVIHVGLQDVPPLLLGALRFTLVALPALFLVPRPAIPVRWLMAYGLTIGFGQFALLFSAMHLGMPAGLASLVLQSQMIFTLGFAALFCGERWQRHQPVALAVAAAGLMVLAFCQQAGGMTLTGFLLTLGAAASWGAGNVVTRGLGRFGRVDLTGLVVWSALVPPLPFLLLSLWLDGRDRVWQTLTHLGWQSAGAIFYLAAMATLVGYVLWGKLLQRYPVAVVAPLTLFVPLVGLLAAALLLDERLVAGQWLGVGLVLSGLLLNLFWPRLRQYGRDHG
;
A
#
# COMPACT_ATOMS: atom_id res chain seq x y z
N MET A 1 -16.06 -3.57 -18.78
CA MET A 1 -14.75 -2.96 -19.02
C MET A 1 -14.24 -3.43 -20.38
N ARG A 2 -13.61 -2.57 -21.20
CA ARG A 2 -13.01 -2.99 -22.48
C ARG A 2 -11.82 -3.90 -22.20
N LEU A 3 -11.51 -4.83 -23.11
CA LEU A 3 -10.40 -5.78 -22.94
C LEU A 3 -9.05 -5.06 -22.64
N GLN A 4 -8.76 -4.00 -23.38
CA GLN A 4 -7.53 -3.19 -23.18
C GLN A 4 -7.45 -2.59 -21.77
N ASP A 5 -8.56 -2.06 -21.24
CA ASP A 5 -8.61 -1.50 -19.88
C ASP A 5 -8.53 -2.61 -18.82
N GLY A 6 -9.02 -3.81 -19.14
CA GLY A 6 -8.81 -5.02 -18.31
C GLY A 6 -7.35 -5.42 -18.21
N LEU A 7 -6.63 -5.39 -19.33
CA LEU A 7 -5.19 -5.67 -19.36
C LEU A 7 -4.39 -4.61 -18.60
N LEU A 8 -4.76 -3.31 -18.72
CA LEU A 8 -4.13 -2.25 -17.93
C LEU A 8 -4.35 -2.45 -16.42
N ALA A 9 -5.55 -2.84 -16.02
CA ALA A 9 -5.84 -3.14 -14.61
C ALA A 9 -5.04 -4.34 -14.10
N ALA A 10 -4.95 -5.42 -14.89
CA ALA A 10 -4.14 -6.58 -14.57
C ALA A 10 -2.66 -6.21 -14.43
N LEU A 11 -2.14 -5.37 -15.33
CA LEU A 11 -0.77 -4.88 -15.26
C LEU A 11 -0.52 -4.11 -13.95
N VAL A 12 -1.41 -3.20 -13.55
CA VAL A 12 -1.30 -2.47 -12.27
C VAL A 12 -1.31 -3.42 -11.08
N VAL A 13 -2.19 -4.41 -11.08
CA VAL A 13 -2.27 -5.43 -10.03
C VAL A 13 -0.97 -6.23 -9.93
N VAL A 14 -0.39 -6.63 -11.06
CA VAL A 14 0.91 -7.34 -11.09
C VAL A 14 2.03 -6.44 -10.59
N ILE A 15 2.11 -5.19 -11.08
CA ILE A 15 3.12 -4.22 -10.61
C ILE A 15 3.03 -4.04 -9.09
N TRP A 16 1.83 -3.85 -8.54
CA TRP A 16 1.68 -3.63 -7.10
C TRP A 16 1.82 -4.91 -6.27
N GLY A 17 1.49 -6.09 -6.81
CA GLY A 17 1.72 -7.36 -6.14
C GLY A 17 3.21 -7.71 -6.06
N VAL A 18 3.92 -7.64 -7.17
CA VAL A 18 5.37 -7.90 -7.24
C VAL A 18 6.19 -6.86 -6.46
N ASN A 19 5.64 -5.67 -6.24
CA ASN A 19 6.30 -4.60 -5.49
C ASN A 19 6.84 -5.05 -4.12
N PHE A 20 6.18 -5.98 -3.43
CA PHE A 20 6.63 -6.48 -2.12
C PHE A 20 7.90 -7.33 -2.24
N VAL A 21 8.02 -8.13 -3.29
CA VAL A 21 9.26 -8.87 -3.59
C VAL A 21 10.40 -7.90 -3.92
N VAL A 22 10.12 -6.87 -4.70
CA VAL A 22 11.13 -5.85 -5.05
C VAL A 22 11.57 -5.04 -3.81
N ILE A 23 10.64 -4.74 -2.89
CA ILE A 23 11.00 -4.13 -1.59
C ILE A 23 11.95 -5.06 -0.83
N HIS A 24 11.63 -6.36 -0.74
CA HIS A 24 12.48 -7.34 -0.06
C HIS A 24 13.89 -7.35 -0.65
N VAL A 25 14.03 -7.37 -1.98
CA VAL A 25 15.33 -7.32 -2.67
C VAL A 25 16.07 -6.02 -2.36
N GLY A 26 15.39 -4.87 -2.41
CA GLY A 26 16.00 -3.57 -2.09
C GLY A 26 16.49 -3.47 -0.65
N LEU A 27 15.81 -4.12 0.29
CA LEU A 27 16.16 -4.12 1.71
C LEU A 27 17.35 -5.03 2.08
N GLN A 28 17.87 -5.85 1.16
CA GLN A 28 19.05 -6.68 1.42
C GLN A 28 20.30 -5.82 1.63
N ASP A 29 20.46 -4.76 0.84
CA ASP A 29 21.66 -3.92 0.87
C ASP A 29 21.37 -2.48 1.33
N VAL A 30 20.12 -2.02 1.25
CA VAL A 30 19.75 -0.63 1.52
C VAL A 30 18.95 -0.55 2.83
N PRO A 31 19.36 0.29 3.79
CA PRO A 31 18.57 0.56 4.99
C PRO A 31 17.12 0.98 4.64
N PRO A 32 16.13 0.55 5.44
CA PRO A 32 14.70 0.74 5.11
C PRO A 32 14.32 2.20 4.85
N LEU A 33 14.80 3.10 5.70
CA LEU A 33 14.47 4.51 5.58
C LEU A 33 15.22 5.18 4.41
N LEU A 34 16.47 4.77 4.15
CA LEU A 34 17.21 5.23 2.98
C LEU A 34 16.54 4.77 1.67
N LEU A 35 16.04 3.52 1.63
CA LEU A 35 15.28 3.01 0.48
C LEU A 35 14.04 3.89 0.21
N GLY A 36 13.32 4.30 1.26
CA GLY A 36 12.21 5.24 1.17
C GLY A 36 12.63 6.61 0.65
N ALA A 37 13.72 7.17 1.18
CA ALA A 37 14.26 8.45 0.72
C ALA A 37 14.61 8.43 -0.77
N LEU A 38 15.35 7.42 -1.22
CA LEU A 38 15.76 7.25 -2.62
C LEU A 38 14.56 7.05 -3.55
N ARG A 39 13.61 6.20 -3.18
CA ARG A 39 12.38 5.97 -3.94
C ARG A 39 11.63 7.29 -4.19
N PHE A 40 11.30 8.02 -3.13
CA PHE A 40 10.49 9.23 -3.26
C PHE A 40 11.24 10.40 -3.89
N THR A 41 12.55 10.49 -3.70
CA THR A 41 13.40 11.45 -4.41
C THR A 41 13.36 11.19 -5.93
N LEU A 42 13.49 9.93 -6.34
CA LEU A 42 13.47 9.54 -7.75
C LEU A 42 12.07 9.72 -8.38
N VAL A 43 10.99 9.62 -7.59
CA VAL A 43 9.63 9.96 -8.06
C VAL A 43 9.49 11.46 -8.25
N ALA A 44 9.89 12.24 -7.23
CA ALA A 44 9.60 13.68 -7.18
C ALA A 44 10.42 14.47 -8.19
N LEU A 45 11.75 14.28 -8.23
CA LEU A 45 12.64 15.14 -9.00
C LEU A 45 12.36 15.15 -10.51
N PRO A 46 12.24 14.01 -11.22
CA PRO A 46 11.97 14.04 -12.66
C PRO A 46 10.54 14.49 -12.97
N ALA A 47 9.56 14.01 -12.19
CA ALA A 47 8.16 14.20 -12.51
C ALA A 47 7.65 15.61 -12.15
N LEU A 48 8.35 16.32 -11.26
CA LEU A 48 8.05 17.71 -10.90
C LEU A 48 8.06 18.65 -12.12
N PHE A 49 8.96 18.42 -13.06
CA PHE A 49 9.07 19.21 -14.28
C PHE A 49 8.04 18.84 -15.37
N LEU A 50 7.41 17.68 -15.24
CA LEU A 50 6.49 17.13 -16.24
C LEU A 50 5.02 17.21 -15.84
N VAL A 51 4.75 17.31 -14.52
CA VAL A 51 3.39 17.22 -13.99
C VAL A 51 3.00 18.53 -13.31
N PRO A 52 1.89 19.17 -13.72
CA PRO A 52 1.44 20.41 -13.12
C PRO A 52 1.02 20.22 -11.66
N ARG A 53 1.25 21.26 -10.86
CA ARG A 53 0.84 21.24 -9.45
C ARG A 53 -0.69 21.24 -9.35
N PRO A 54 -1.27 20.32 -8.55
CA PRO A 54 -2.70 20.33 -8.31
C PRO A 54 -3.12 21.59 -7.53
N ALA A 55 -4.30 22.12 -7.86
CA ALA A 55 -4.87 23.35 -7.26
C ALA A 55 -5.45 23.05 -5.87
N ILE A 56 -4.61 22.56 -4.96
CA ILE A 56 -4.96 22.29 -3.55
C ILE A 56 -3.98 22.97 -2.59
N PRO A 57 -4.41 23.32 -1.38
CA PRO A 57 -3.52 23.89 -0.37
C PRO A 57 -2.37 22.95 0.00
N VAL A 58 -1.17 23.52 0.25
CA VAL A 58 0.05 22.75 0.59
C VAL A 58 -0.15 21.81 1.78
N ARG A 59 -0.93 22.20 2.78
CA ARG A 59 -1.24 21.36 3.94
C ARG A 59 -1.83 20.00 3.58
N TRP A 60 -2.58 19.90 2.48
CA TRP A 60 -3.16 18.65 2.00
C TRP A 60 -2.14 17.79 1.29
N LEU A 61 -1.22 18.40 0.51
CA LEU A 61 -0.07 17.70 -0.07
C LEU A 61 0.82 17.14 1.04
N MET A 62 1.08 17.94 2.08
CA MET A 62 1.85 17.50 3.25
C MET A 62 1.15 16.36 4.00
N ALA A 63 -0.15 16.49 4.29
CA ALA A 63 -0.90 15.46 4.98
C ALA A 63 -0.91 14.13 4.20
N TYR A 64 -1.13 14.18 2.88
CA TYR A 64 -1.06 13.01 2.01
C TYR A 64 0.36 12.43 1.96
N GLY A 65 1.38 13.27 1.76
CA GLY A 65 2.78 12.86 1.71
C GLY A 65 3.28 12.25 3.03
N LEU A 66 2.87 12.80 4.17
CA LEU A 66 3.23 12.27 5.49
C LEU A 66 2.52 10.95 5.80
N THR A 67 1.25 10.80 5.42
CA THR A 67 0.49 9.57 5.73
C THR A 67 0.76 8.46 4.73
N ILE A 68 0.53 8.68 3.44
CA ILE A 68 0.70 7.66 2.38
C ILE A 68 2.16 7.54 1.92
N GLY A 69 2.88 8.65 1.83
CA GLY A 69 4.27 8.63 1.37
C GLY A 69 5.24 8.20 2.46
N PHE A 70 5.24 8.89 3.60
CA PHE A 70 6.23 8.66 4.65
C PHE A 70 5.77 7.59 5.65
N GLY A 71 4.70 7.82 6.40
CA GLY A 71 4.31 6.95 7.51
C GLY A 71 4.02 5.51 7.07
N GLN A 72 3.29 5.33 5.98
CA GLN A 72 3.02 3.99 5.45
C GLN A 72 4.31 3.26 5.08
N PHE A 73 5.21 3.88 4.29
CA PHE A 73 6.39 3.18 3.77
C PHE A 73 7.52 3.11 4.79
N ALA A 74 7.67 4.07 5.71
CA ALA A 74 8.61 3.97 6.81
C ALA A 74 8.32 2.74 7.67
N LEU A 75 7.05 2.56 8.04
CA LEU A 75 6.63 1.42 8.84
C LEU A 75 6.67 0.12 8.04
N LEU A 76 6.24 0.11 6.77
CA LEU A 76 6.25 -1.10 5.94
C LEU A 76 7.67 -1.60 5.65
N PHE A 77 8.59 -0.70 5.24
CA PHE A 77 9.96 -1.10 4.93
C PHE A 77 10.69 -1.57 6.18
N SER A 78 10.50 -0.88 7.32
CA SER A 78 11.01 -1.32 8.60
C SER A 78 10.40 -2.65 9.04
N ALA A 79 9.10 -2.89 8.82
CA ALA A 79 8.43 -4.15 9.09
C ALA A 79 9.08 -5.32 8.33
N MET A 80 9.31 -5.14 7.03
CA MET A 80 9.90 -6.17 6.18
C MET A 80 11.36 -6.42 6.54
N HIS A 81 12.12 -5.38 6.87
CA HIS A 81 13.49 -5.50 7.37
C HIS A 81 13.57 -6.25 8.71
N LEU A 82 12.56 -6.08 9.57
CA LEU A 82 12.47 -6.71 10.88
C LEU A 82 11.73 -8.06 10.87
N GLY A 83 11.60 -8.69 9.71
CA GLY A 83 11.12 -10.06 9.58
C GLY A 83 9.63 -10.18 9.24
N MET A 84 9.03 -9.21 8.54
CA MET A 84 7.73 -9.40 7.91
C MET A 84 7.92 -9.99 6.52
N PRO A 85 7.42 -11.21 6.23
CA PRO A 85 7.50 -11.81 4.90
C PRO A 85 6.75 -10.99 3.85
N ALA A 86 7.30 -10.94 2.62
CA ALA A 86 6.79 -10.08 1.55
C ALA A 86 5.35 -10.42 1.16
N GLY A 87 5.03 -11.70 1.05
CA GLY A 87 3.68 -12.16 0.72
C GLY A 87 2.68 -11.76 1.81
N LEU A 88 2.99 -12.03 3.08
CA LEU A 88 2.11 -11.66 4.20
C LEU A 88 2.02 -10.14 4.39
N ALA A 89 3.09 -9.37 4.13
CA ALA A 89 3.06 -7.91 4.14
C ALA A 89 1.99 -7.37 3.18
N SER A 90 1.91 -7.92 1.95
CA SER A 90 0.92 -7.54 0.95
C SER A 90 -0.52 -7.74 1.42
N LEU A 91 -0.77 -8.81 2.18
CA LEU A 91 -2.09 -9.15 2.71
C LEU A 91 -2.43 -8.32 3.96
N VAL A 92 -1.52 -8.29 4.95
CA VAL A 92 -1.76 -7.58 6.22
C VAL A 92 -1.94 -6.08 5.98
N LEU A 93 -1.24 -5.52 4.99
CA LEU A 93 -1.41 -4.12 4.60
C LEU A 93 -2.85 -3.80 4.13
N GLN A 94 -3.63 -4.79 3.67
CA GLN A 94 -5.04 -4.59 3.32
C GLN A 94 -5.93 -4.30 4.52
N SER A 95 -5.45 -4.50 5.75
CA SER A 95 -6.13 -4.03 6.95
C SER A 95 -6.31 -2.50 6.98
N GLN A 96 -5.64 -1.76 6.06
CA GLN A 96 -5.89 -0.34 5.81
C GLN A 96 -7.39 -0.03 5.61
N MET A 97 -8.18 -0.99 5.11
CA MET A 97 -9.62 -0.83 4.99
C MET A 97 -10.30 -0.70 6.36
N ILE A 98 -9.89 -1.49 7.35
CA ILE A 98 -10.40 -1.43 8.73
C ILE A 98 -10.13 -0.04 9.31
N PHE A 99 -8.87 0.41 9.19
CA PHE A 99 -8.46 1.73 9.67
C PHE A 99 -9.15 2.87 8.91
N THR A 100 -9.31 2.76 7.59
CA THR A 100 -10.03 3.76 6.78
C THR A 100 -11.47 3.93 7.26
N LEU A 101 -12.20 2.84 7.47
CA LEU A 101 -13.57 2.87 7.95
C LEU A 101 -13.66 3.39 9.39
N GLY A 102 -12.73 2.98 10.26
CA GLY A 102 -12.64 3.48 11.63
C GLY A 102 -12.37 4.98 11.70
N PHE A 103 -11.38 5.45 10.96
CA PHE A 103 -11.04 6.88 10.92
C PHE A 103 -12.10 7.73 10.23
N ALA A 104 -12.76 7.21 9.18
CA ALA A 104 -13.87 7.91 8.54
C ALA A 104 -15.07 8.07 9.50
N ALA A 105 -15.38 7.06 10.31
CA ALA A 105 -16.39 7.17 11.34
C ALA A 105 -16.01 8.18 12.43
N LEU A 106 -14.76 8.13 12.90
CA LEU A 106 -14.27 8.96 14.00
C LEU A 106 -14.11 10.44 13.59
N PHE A 107 -13.50 10.71 12.42
CA PHE A 107 -13.13 12.07 12.03
C PHE A 107 -14.09 12.72 11.04
N CYS A 108 -14.85 11.92 10.29
CA CYS A 108 -15.79 12.41 9.28
C CYS A 108 -17.28 12.20 9.69
N GLY A 109 -17.53 11.56 10.83
CA GLY A 109 -18.88 11.28 11.31
C GLY A 109 -19.66 10.29 10.42
N GLU A 110 -18.98 9.46 9.64
CA GLU A 110 -19.62 8.49 8.75
C GLU A 110 -20.23 7.33 9.55
N ARG A 111 -21.44 6.96 9.20
CA ARG A 111 -22.10 5.80 9.81
C ARG A 111 -21.75 4.54 9.05
N TRP A 112 -21.37 3.50 9.80
CA TRP A 112 -21.12 2.19 9.20
C TRP A 112 -22.40 1.58 8.62
N GLN A 113 -22.27 0.96 7.48
CA GLN A 113 -23.34 0.16 6.90
C GLN A 113 -23.43 -1.17 7.66
N ARG A 114 -24.65 -1.76 7.75
CA ARG A 114 -24.91 -2.95 8.59
C ARG A 114 -23.99 -4.15 8.34
N HIS A 115 -23.44 -4.30 7.13
CA HIS A 115 -22.52 -5.41 6.79
C HIS A 115 -21.07 -5.13 7.15
N GLN A 116 -20.67 -3.86 7.29
CA GLN A 116 -19.28 -3.50 7.55
C GLN A 116 -18.75 -4.04 8.87
N PRO A 117 -19.47 -3.98 10.00
CA PRO A 117 -18.99 -4.58 11.26
C PRO A 117 -18.71 -6.08 11.13
N VAL A 118 -19.55 -6.83 10.41
CA VAL A 118 -19.34 -8.27 10.20
C VAL A 118 -18.09 -8.51 9.32
N ALA A 119 -17.95 -7.78 8.22
CA ALA A 119 -16.80 -7.87 7.35
C ALA A 119 -15.49 -7.51 8.06
N LEU A 120 -15.52 -6.46 8.90
CA LEU A 120 -14.39 -6.04 9.73
C LEU A 120 -14.04 -7.10 10.80
N ALA A 121 -15.05 -7.70 11.45
CA ALA A 121 -14.82 -8.74 12.44
C ALA A 121 -14.18 -9.98 11.81
N VAL A 122 -14.62 -10.40 10.62
CA VAL A 122 -14.02 -11.54 9.88
C VAL A 122 -12.57 -11.23 9.49
N ALA A 123 -12.31 -10.04 8.95
CA ALA A 123 -10.95 -9.63 8.61
C ALA A 123 -10.04 -9.53 9.85
N ALA A 124 -10.54 -8.97 10.96
CA ALA A 124 -9.80 -8.89 12.22
C ALA A 124 -9.51 -10.27 12.81
N ALA A 125 -10.46 -11.21 12.74
CA ALA A 125 -10.23 -12.60 13.15
C ALA A 125 -9.11 -13.24 12.32
N GLY A 126 -9.07 -13.00 11.00
CA GLY A 126 -7.98 -13.45 10.13
C GLY A 126 -6.62 -12.87 10.53
N LEU A 127 -6.56 -11.58 10.84
CA LEU A 127 -5.34 -10.92 11.35
C LEU A 127 -4.89 -11.49 12.69
N MET A 128 -5.82 -11.81 13.60
CA MET A 128 -5.51 -12.47 14.87
C MET A 128 -4.94 -13.88 14.65
N VAL A 129 -5.53 -14.67 13.74
CA VAL A 129 -4.98 -15.99 13.38
C VAL A 129 -3.55 -15.86 12.85
N LEU A 130 -3.28 -14.90 11.97
CA LEU A 130 -1.92 -14.63 11.48
C LEU A 130 -0.97 -14.24 12.61
N ALA A 131 -1.41 -13.38 13.54
CA ALA A 131 -0.60 -12.99 14.69
C ALA A 131 -0.25 -14.17 15.62
N PHE A 132 -1.15 -15.13 15.79
CA PHE A 132 -0.87 -16.36 16.57
C PHE A 132 0.04 -17.35 15.83
N CYS A 133 -0.01 -17.37 14.51
CA CYS A 133 0.82 -18.25 13.66
C CYS A 133 2.19 -17.65 13.28
N GLN A 134 2.58 -16.52 13.86
CA GLN A 134 3.79 -15.77 13.47
C GLN A 134 5.07 -16.61 13.51
N GLN A 135 5.32 -17.32 14.61
CA GLN A 135 6.58 -18.05 14.82
C GLN A 135 6.74 -19.23 13.84
N ALA A 136 5.66 -19.90 13.49
CA ALA A 136 5.68 -21.05 12.61
C ALA A 136 6.01 -20.70 11.13
N GLY A 137 5.81 -19.44 10.72
CA GLY A 137 5.98 -19.00 9.34
C GLY A 137 7.07 -17.93 9.13
N GLY A 138 8.03 -17.81 10.08
CA GLY A 138 9.14 -16.85 9.95
C GLY A 138 8.76 -15.37 10.10
N MET A 139 7.49 -15.07 10.44
CA MET A 139 7.02 -13.71 10.67
C MET A 139 7.31 -13.28 12.11
N THR A 140 7.84 -12.06 12.30
CA THR A 140 8.04 -11.50 13.64
C THR A 140 6.82 -10.69 14.10
N LEU A 141 6.57 -10.65 15.43
CA LEU A 141 5.52 -9.80 15.99
C LEU A 141 5.77 -8.32 15.69
N THR A 142 7.02 -7.88 15.79
CA THR A 142 7.41 -6.49 15.46
C THR A 142 7.08 -6.16 14.01
N GLY A 143 7.46 -7.03 13.05
CA GLY A 143 7.13 -6.88 11.64
C GLY A 143 5.62 -6.82 11.40
N PHE A 144 4.85 -7.68 12.06
CA PHE A 144 3.39 -7.68 11.98
C PHE A 144 2.77 -6.37 12.50
N LEU A 145 3.18 -5.91 13.69
CA LEU A 145 2.66 -4.68 14.30
C LEU A 145 3.04 -3.43 13.49
N LEU A 146 4.26 -3.37 12.96
CA LEU A 146 4.68 -2.28 12.08
C LEU A 146 3.89 -2.28 10.76
N THR A 147 3.55 -3.46 10.22
CA THR A 147 2.70 -3.55 9.03
C THR A 147 1.27 -3.08 9.32
N LEU A 148 0.71 -3.38 10.50
CA LEU A 148 -0.57 -2.81 10.93
C LEU A 148 -0.48 -1.28 11.08
N GLY A 149 0.60 -0.76 11.64
CA GLY A 149 0.87 0.68 11.71
C GLY A 149 0.95 1.32 10.30
N ALA A 150 1.61 0.65 9.36
CA ALA A 150 1.64 1.09 7.96
C ALA A 150 0.24 1.14 7.34
N ALA A 151 -0.58 0.11 7.61
CA ALA A 151 -1.97 0.06 7.18
C ALA A 151 -2.82 1.18 7.82
N ALA A 152 -2.60 1.49 9.11
CA ALA A 152 -3.26 2.60 9.77
C ALA A 152 -2.86 3.95 9.17
N SER A 153 -1.58 4.15 8.88
CA SER A 153 -1.09 5.36 8.20
C SER A 153 -1.71 5.51 6.80
N TRP A 154 -1.81 4.41 6.04
CA TRP A 154 -2.54 4.43 4.76
C TRP A 154 -4.02 4.75 4.95
N GLY A 155 -4.68 4.14 5.95
CA GLY A 155 -6.08 4.43 6.28
C GLY A 155 -6.31 5.92 6.59
N ALA A 156 -5.41 6.55 7.34
CA ALA A 156 -5.43 8.00 7.58
C ALA A 156 -5.28 8.80 6.29
N GLY A 157 -4.37 8.41 5.41
CA GLY A 157 -4.18 9.01 4.08
C GLY A 157 -5.41 8.88 3.18
N ASN A 158 -6.16 7.78 3.29
CA ASN A 158 -7.44 7.62 2.58
C ASN A 158 -8.49 8.63 3.05
N VAL A 159 -8.52 8.93 4.36
CA VAL A 159 -9.38 9.99 4.92
C VAL A 159 -8.94 11.37 4.44
N VAL A 160 -7.63 11.64 4.38
CA VAL A 160 -7.08 12.86 3.77
C VAL A 160 -7.54 12.97 2.31
N THR A 161 -7.38 11.90 1.52
CA THR A 161 -7.80 11.86 0.11
C THR A 161 -9.29 12.15 -0.05
N ARG A 162 -10.14 11.58 0.83
CA ARG A 162 -11.57 11.84 0.85
C ARG A 162 -11.88 13.33 1.11
N GLY A 163 -11.15 13.96 2.02
CA GLY A 163 -11.25 15.38 2.30
C GLY A 163 -10.88 16.28 1.13
N LEU A 164 -10.11 15.80 0.15
CA LEU A 164 -9.78 16.53 -1.07
C LEU A 164 -10.98 16.72 -2.00
N GLY A 165 -12.04 15.92 -1.87
CA GLY A 165 -13.26 16.05 -2.67
C GLY A 165 -13.91 17.44 -2.61
N ARG A 166 -13.66 18.22 -1.55
CA ARG A 166 -14.10 19.62 -1.42
C ARG A 166 -13.48 20.59 -2.44
N PHE A 167 -12.34 20.21 -3.02
CA PHE A 167 -11.64 21.03 -4.02
C PHE A 167 -12.00 20.63 -5.47
N GLY A 168 -13.04 19.83 -5.67
CA GLY A 168 -13.46 19.33 -6.96
C GLY A 168 -12.62 18.14 -7.44
N ARG A 169 -12.46 18.00 -8.76
CA ARG A 169 -11.66 16.92 -9.35
C ARG A 169 -10.18 17.23 -9.18
N VAL A 170 -9.53 16.53 -8.25
CA VAL A 170 -8.08 16.61 -8.06
C VAL A 170 -7.42 15.57 -8.96
N ASP A 171 -6.45 15.99 -9.77
CA ASP A 171 -5.65 15.05 -10.56
C ASP A 171 -4.80 14.17 -9.63
N LEU A 172 -5.04 12.85 -9.71
CA LEU A 172 -4.35 11.88 -8.88
C LEU A 172 -2.84 11.83 -9.17
N THR A 173 -2.45 11.99 -10.44
CA THR A 173 -1.04 12.01 -10.83
C THR A 173 -0.32 13.22 -10.23
N GLY A 174 -0.92 14.40 -10.33
CA GLY A 174 -0.40 15.61 -9.71
C GLY A 174 -0.31 15.48 -8.18
N LEU A 175 -1.34 14.91 -7.54
CA LEU A 175 -1.33 14.67 -6.09
C LEU A 175 -0.15 13.78 -5.67
N VAL A 176 0.04 12.64 -6.35
CA VAL A 176 1.11 11.67 -6.02
C VAL A 176 2.49 12.29 -6.22
N VAL A 177 2.72 12.93 -7.38
CA VAL A 177 4.02 13.53 -7.72
C VAL A 177 4.40 14.65 -6.76
N TRP A 178 3.49 15.60 -6.53
CA TRP A 178 3.79 16.76 -5.68
C TRP A 178 3.85 16.41 -4.20
N SER A 179 3.07 15.47 -3.73
CA SER A 179 3.18 14.96 -2.36
C SER A 179 4.44 14.12 -2.15
N ALA A 180 5.02 13.54 -3.20
CA ALA A 180 6.28 12.78 -3.13
C ALA A 180 7.50 13.65 -2.76
N LEU A 181 7.37 15.00 -2.80
CA LEU A 181 8.38 15.92 -2.26
C LEU A 181 8.48 15.89 -0.73
N VAL A 182 7.44 15.44 -0.04
CA VAL A 182 7.37 15.47 1.43
C VAL A 182 8.20 14.36 2.09
N PRO A 183 8.10 13.08 1.67
CA PRO A 183 8.76 11.96 2.33
C PRO A 183 10.29 11.98 2.32
N PRO A 184 11.02 12.46 1.29
CA PRO A 184 12.47 12.32 1.23
C PRO A 184 13.20 12.91 2.43
N LEU A 185 12.78 14.09 2.89
CA LEU A 185 13.45 14.77 4.00
C LEU A 185 13.31 14.00 5.33
N PRO A 186 12.11 13.66 5.84
CA PRO A 186 12.00 12.90 7.07
C PRO A 186 12.61 11.49 6.96
N PHE A 187 12.54 10.84 5.80
CA PHE A 187 13.21 9.57 5.57
C PHE A 187 14.71 9.69 5.71
N LEU A 188 15.33 10.68 5.06
CA LEU A 188 16.78 10.88 5.11
C LEU A 188 17.24 11.24 6.53
N LEU A 189 16.54 12.15 7.20
CA LEU A 189 16.88 12.57 8.56
C LEU A 189 16.82 11.39 9.55
N LEU A 190 15.77 10.56 9.46
CA LEU A 190 15.65 9.38 10.30
C LEU A 190 16.67 8.30 9.94
N SER A 191 16.98 8.09 8.66
CA SER A 191 18.04 7.15 8.25
C SER A 191 19.41 7.60 8.77
N LEU A 192 19.75 8.89 8.67
CA LEU A 192 20.99 9.43 9.23
C LEU A 192 21.07 9.28 10.74
N TRP A 193 19.94 9.38 11.44
CA TRP A 193 19.86 9.25 12.90
C TRP A 193 19.94 7.80 13.37
N LEU A 194 19.23 6.86 12.71
CA LEU A 194 19.13 5.47 13.14
C LEU A 194 20.23 4.59 12.56
N ASP A 195 20.56 4.77 11.28
CA ASP A 195 21.55 3.94 10.58
C ASP A 195 22.97 4.54 10.70
N GLY A 196 23.06 5.84 10.98
CA GLY A 196 24.32 6.58 11.06
C GLY A 196 24.79 7.07 9.68
N ARG A 197 25.57 8.18 9.74
CA ARG A 197 26.09 8.84 8.53
C ARG A 197 26.98 7.94 7.68
N ASP A 198 27.84 7.16 8.33
CA ASP A 198 28.83 6.33 7.63
C ASP A 198 28.15 5.21 6.84
N ARG A 199 27.12 4.56 7.42
CA ARG A 199 26.37 3.50 6.75
C ARG A 199 25.57 4.06 5.56
N VAL A 200 24.92 5.21 5.73
CA VAL A 200 24.20 5.89 4.65
C VAL A 200 25.16 6.24 3.50
N TRP A 201 26.33 6.82 3.82
CA TRP A 201 27.33 7.18 2.81
C TRP A 201 27.87 5.95 2.10
N GLN A 202 28.25 4.90 2.85
CA GLN A 202 28.73 3.65 2.29
C GLN A 202 27.69 3.01 1.34
N THR A 203 26.42 2.97 1.73
CA THR A 203 25.36 2.44 0.87
C THR A 203 25.23 3.25 -0.42
N LEU A 204 25.27 4.59 -0.35
CA LEU A 204 25.15 5.44 -1.54
C LEU A 204 26.33 5.31 -2.50
N THR A 205 27.56 5.09 -1.97
CA THR A 205 28.78 4.97 -2.78
C THR A 205 28.99 3.57 -3.35
N HIS A 206 28.39 2.54 -2.75
CA HIS A 206 28.52 1.14 -3.16
C HIS A 206 27.17 0.51 -3.56
N LEU A 207 26.25 1.33 -4.05
CA LEU A 207 24.91 0.85 -4.46
C LEU A 207 25.02 -0.18 -5.59
N GLY A 208 24.65 -1.44 -5.29
CA GLY A 208 24.65 -2.52 -6.26
C GLY A 208 23.58 -2.36 -7.33
N TRP A 209 23.76 -2.99 -8.48
CA TRP A 209 22.82 -2.90 -9.59
C TRP A 209 21.43 -3.46 -9.23
N GLN A 210 21.35 -4.48 -8.36
CA GLN A 210 20.09 -5.04 -7.88
C GLN A 210 19.30 -4.02 -7.06
N SER A 211 19.96 -3.37 -6.11
CA SER A 211 19.35 -2.33 -5.28
C SER A 211 18.97 -1.09 -6.09
N ALA A 212 19.81 -0.70 -7.07
CA ALA A 212 19.48 0.38 -8.01
C ALA A 212 18.26 0.03 -8.86
N GLY A 213 18.18 -1.21 -9.36
CA GLY A 213 17.01 -1.73 -10.09
C GLY A 213 15.75 -1.78 -9.23
N ALA A 214 15.86 -2.18 -7.96
CA ALA A 214 14.76 -2.16 -7.01
C ALA A 214 14.25 -0.72 -6.78
N ILE A 215 15.13 0.23 -6.51
CA ILE A 215 14.77 1.65 -6.32
C ILE A 215 14.08 2.20 -7.58
N PHE A 216 14.64 1.91 -8.75
CA PHE A 216 14.04 2.34 -10.02
C PHE A 216 12.63 1.75 -10.22
N TYR A 217 12.46 0.45 -9.98
CA TYR A 217 11.14 -0.20 -10.07
C TYR A 217 10.14 0.44 -9.09
N LEU A 218 10.53 0.63 -7.84
CA LEU A 218 9.68 1.23 -6.80
C LEU A 218 9.25 2.65 -7.18
N ALA A 219 10.13 3.44 -7.77
CA ALA A 219 9.85 4.80 -8.19
C ALA A 219 9.07 4.85 -9.50
N ALA A 220 9.61 4.25 -10.58
CA ALA A 220 9.06 4.37 -11.90
C ALA A 220 7.82 3.47 -12.10
N MET A 221 7.94 2.17 -11.82
CA MET A 221 6.87 1.21 -12.12
C MET A 221 5.76 1.26 -11.06
N ALA A 222 6.11 1.05 -9.78
CA ALA A 222 5.11 0.93 -8.72
C ALA A 222 4.46 2.28 -8.39
N THR A 223 5.19 3.39 -8.50
CA THR A 223 4.63 4.72 -8.20
C THR A 223 4.14 5.42 -9.46
N LEU A 224 5.03 5.83 -10.39
CA LEU A 224 4.58 6.66 -11.51
C LEU A 224 3.66 5.89 -12.46
N VAL A 225 4.12 4.77 -13.02
CA VAL A 225 3.30 3.99 -13.97
C VAL A 225 2.04 3.45 -13.29
N GLY A 226 2.16 2.84 -12.11
CA GLY A 226 1.04 2.28 -11.38
C GLY A 226 -0.07 3.31 -11.11
N TYR A 227 0.26 4.46 -10.55
CA TYR A 227 -0.74 5.48 -10.24
C TYR A 227 -1.28 6.22 -11.49
N VAL A 228 -0.46 6.42 -12.54
CA VAL A 228 -0.95 7.00 -13.81
C VAL A 228 -1.98 6.07 -14.47
N LEU A 229 -1.67 4.77 -14.56
CA LEU A 229 -2.59 3.80 -15.15
C LEU A 229 -3.86 3.64 -14.30
N TRP A 230 -3.71 3.59 -12.97
CA TRP A 230 -4.83 3.54 -12.04
C TRP A 230 -5.72 4.77 -12.14
N GLY A 231 -5.13 5.96 -12.20
CA GLY A 231 -5.84 7.22 -12.40
C GLY A 231 -6.63 7.24 -13.71
N LYS A 232 -6.05 6.73 -14.82
CA LYS A 232 -6.77 6.59 -16.10
C LYS A 232 -7.97 5.65 -16.00
N LEU A 233 -7.84 4.54 -15.26
CA LEU A 233 -8.96 3.61 -15.05
C LEU A 233 -10.09 4.27 -14.24
N LEU A 234 -9.75 5.01 -13.17
CA LEU A 234 -10.72 5.72 -12.34
C LEU A 234 -11.41 6.89 -13.07
N GLN A 235 -10.77 7.47 -14.10
CA GLN A 235 -11.40 8.48 -14.95
C GLN A 235 -12.42 7.87 -15.92
N ARG A 236 -12.21 6.61 -16.35
CA ARG A 236 -13.05 5.93 -17.35
C ARG A 236 -14.18 5.10 -16.75
N TYR A 237 -13.99 4.59 -15.54
CA TYR A 237 -14.91 3.65 -14.90
C TYR A 237 -15.27 4.08 -13.48
N PRO A 238 -16.49 3.79 -13.02
CA PRO A 238 -16.86 4.01 -11.62
C PRO A 238 -15.90 3.29 -10.66
N VAL A 239 -15.60 3.93 -9.53
CA VAL A 239 -14.74 3.36 -8.47
C VAL A 239 -15.21 1.96 -8.07
N ALA A 240 -16.54 1.74 -8.04
CA ALA A 240 -17.13 0.44 -7.73
C ALA A 240 -16.74 -0.70 -8.70
N VAL A 241 -16.29 -0.38 -9.91
CA VAL A 241 -15.81 -1.38 -10.89
C VAL A 241 -14.30 -1.59 -10.75
N VAL A 242 -13.55 -0.53 -10.48
CA VAL A 242 -12.07 -0.55 -10.47
C VAL A 242 -11.53 -1.00 -9.11
N ALA A 243 -12.09 -0.51 -7.99
CA ALA A 243 -11.61 -0.83 -6.65
C ALA A 243 -11.55 -2.33 -6.31
N PRO A 244 -12.51 -3.19 -6.75
CA PRO A 244 -12.42 -4.64 -6.53
C PRO A 244 -11.14 -5.29 -7.05
N LEU A 245 -10.54 -4.71 -8.09
CA LEU A 245 -9.35 -5.28 -8.72
C LEU A 245 -8.12 -5.22 -7.79
N THR A 246 -8.09 -4.29 -6.83
CA THR A 246 -7.01 -4.23 -5.84
C THR A 246 -6.96 -5.45 -4.91
N LEU A 247 -8.05 -6.21 -4.79
CA LEU A 247 -8.06 -7.46 -4.01
C LEU A 247 -7.17 -8.55 -4.62
N PHE A 248 -6.84 -8.44 -5.91
CA PHE A 248 -5.89 -9.34 -6.54
C PHE A 248 -4.43 -9.01 -6.21
N VAL A 249 -4.14 -7.80 -5.71
CA VAL A 249 -2.78 -7.38 -5.33
C VAL A 249 -2.16 -8.31 -4.28
N PRO A 250 -2.82 -8.63 -3.13
CA PRO A 250 -2.26 -9.55 -2.18
C PRO A 250 -2.16 -10.99 -2.71
N LEU A 251 -3.04 -11.42 -3.62
CA LEU A 251 -2.93 -12.73 -4.25
C LEU A 251 -1.68 -12.82 -5.13
N VAL A 252 -1.43 -11.79 -5.95
CA VAL A 252 -0.21 -11.70 -6.75
C VAL A 252 1.02 -11.57 -5.85
N GLY A 253 0.92 -10.80 -4.74
CA GLY A 253 2.01 -10.65 -3.77
C GLY A 253 2.40 -11.96 -3.10
N LEU A 254 1.42 -12.73 -2.63
CA LEU A 254 1.64 -14.07 -2.07
C LEU A 254 2.24 -15.03 -3.10
N LEU A 255 1.71 -15.05 -4.32
CA LEU A 255 2.22 -15.89 -5.40
C LEU A 255 3.64 -15.51 -5.79
N ALA A 256 3.91 -14.21 -5.96
CA ALA A 256 5.25 -13.73 -6.29
C ALA A 256 6.26 -14.06 -5.18
N ALA A 257 5.90 -13.88 -3.91
CA ALA A 257 6.75 -14.23 -2.78
C ALA A 257 7.02 -15.74 -2.70
N ALA A 258 6.02 -16.58 -2.96
CA ALA A 258 6.19 -18.03 -3.02
C ALA A 258 7.12 -18.47 -4.17
N LEU A 259 6.98 -17.86 -5.36
CA LEU A 259 7.75 -18.26 -6.55
C LEU A 259 9.18 -17.67 -6.60
N LEU A 260 9.36 -16.45 -6.08
CA LEU A 260 10.61 -15.70 -6.22
C LEU A 260 11.46 -15.66 -4.95
N LEU A 261 10.84 -15.87 -3.78
CA LEU A 261 11.52 -15.85 -2.48
C LEU A 261 11.41 -17.17 -1.71
N ASP A 262 10.78 -18.21 -2.30
CA ASP A 262 10.49 -19.50 -1.65
C ASP A 262 9.70 -19.35 -0.32
N GLU A 263 8.92 -18.27 -0.17
CA GLU A 263 8.07 -18.07 1.01
C GLU A 263 6.96 -19.14 1.03
N ARG A 264 6.91 -19.93 2.11
CA ARG A 264 5.89 -20.97 2.30
C ARG A 264 5.01 -20.65 3.48
N LEU A 265 3.71 -20.60 3.23
CA LEU A 265 2.73 -20.42 4.29
C LEU A 265 2.45 -21.74 5.01
N VAL A 266 2.42 -21.70 6.34
CA VAL A 266 1.95 -22.82 7.15
C VAL A 266 0.41 -22.88 7.14
N ALA A 267 -0.16 -24.04 7.48
CA ALA A 267 -1.61 -24.27 7.42
C ALA A 267 -2.44 -23.22 8.18
N GLY A 268 -1.98 -22.79 9.35
CA GLY A 268 -2.65 -21.73 10.12
C GLY A 268 -2.63 -20.37 9.42
N GLN A 269 -1.56 -20.05 8.71
CA GLN A 269 -1.49 -18.80 7.93
C GLN A 269 -2.46 -18.82 6.75
N TRP A 270 -2.67 -19.98 6.09
CA TRP A 270 -3.69 -20.12 5.04
C TRP A 270 -5.10 -19.83 5.55
N LEU A 271 -5.42 -20.27 6.79
CA LEU A 271 -6.70 -19.93 7.43
C LEU A 271 -6.80 -18.41 7.64
N GLY A 272 -5.75 -17.78 8.16
CA GLY A 272 -5.71 -16.32 8.36
C GLY A 272 -5.88 -15.56 7.04
N VAL A 273 -5.16 -15.97 5.98
CA VAL A 273 -5.28 -15.43 4.61
C VAL A 273 -6.72 -15.53 4.12
N GLY A 274 -7.34 -16.72 4.24
CA GLY A 274 -8.71 -16.95 3.80
C GLY A 274 -9.71 -16.06 4.54
N LEU A 275 -9.57 -15.89 5.86
CA LEU A 275 -10.44 -15.02 6.65
C LEU A 275 -10.26 -13.53 6.28
N VAL A 276 -9.02 -13.05 6.14
CA VAL A 276 -8.78 -11.65 5.72
C VAL A 276 -9.42 -11.39 4.36
N LEU A 277 -9.15 -12.25 3.36
CA LEU A 277 -9.73 -12.09 2.03
C LEU A 277 -11.27 -12.19 2.05
N SER A 278 -11.84 -13.09 2.84
CA SER A 278 -13.28 -13.22 3.00
C SER A 278 -13.91 -11.95 3.58
N GLY A 279 -13.30 -11.35 4.61
CA GLY A 279 -13.74 -10.07 5.17
C GLY A 279 -13.70 -8.93 4.14
N LEU A 280 -12.63 -8.87 3.34
CA LEU A 280 -12.49 -7.88 2.25
C LEU A 280 -13.58 -8.07 1.19
N LEU A 281 -13.81 -9.31 0.76
CA LEU A 281 -14.85 -9.66 -0.22
C LEU A 281 -16.26 -9.34 0.31
N LEU A 282 -16.55 -9.69 1.56
CA LEU A 282 -17.83 -9.35 2.21
C LEU A 282 -18.06 -7.84 2.20
N ASN A 283 -17.06 -7.05 2.60
CA ASN A 283 -17.21 -5.59 2.63
C ASN A 283 -17.51 -5.02 1.23
N LEU A 284 -16.89 -5.59 0.20
CA LEU A 284 -16.97 -5.05 -1.15
C LEU A 284 -18.22 -5.49 -1.91
N PHE A 285 -18.62 -6.77 -1.78
CA PHE A 285 -19.68 -7.35 -2.61
C PHE A 285 -21.04 -7.41 -1.94
N TRP A 286 -21.14 -7.31 -0.61
CA TRP A 286 -22.41 -7.37 0.12
C TRP A 286 -23.46 -6.37 -0.38
N PRO A 287 -23.15 -5.10 -0.66
CA PRO A 287 -24.14 -4.16 -1.18
C PRO A 287 -24.78 -4.62 -2.49
N ARG A 288 -23.99 -5.27 -3.36
CA ARG A 288 -24.45 -5.77 -4.67
C ARG A 288 -25.37 -6.99 -4.54
N LEU A 289 -25.01 -7.92 -3.67
CA LEU A 289 -25.82 -9.12 -3.40
C LEU A 289 -27.20 -8.74 -2.87
N ARG A 290 -27.29 -7.70 -2.07
CA ARG A 290 -28.56 -7.23 -1.50
C ARG A 290 -29.44 -6.48 -2.51
N GLN A 291 -28.84 -5.76 -3.47
CA GLN A 291 -29.59 -5.15 -4.57
C GLN A 291 -30.18 -6.22 -5.49
N TYR A 292 -29.38 -7.22 -5.85
CA TYR A 292 -29.83 -8.34 -6.69
C TYR A 292 -31.01 -9.13 -6.06
N GLY A 293 -30.96 -9.37 -4.75
CA GLY A 293 -32.05 -10.04 -4.03
C GLY A 293 -33.32 -9.20 -3.84
N ARG A 294 -33.24 -7.85 -4.01
CA ARG A 294 -34.43 -6.97 -3.99
C ARG A 294 -35.12 -6.83 -5.34
N ASP A 295 -34.36 -6.99 -6.43
CA ASP A 295 -34.87 -6.83 -7.79
C ASP A 295 -35.47 -8.15 -8.33
N HIS A 296 -35.27 -9.28 -7.61
CA HIS A 296 -35.70 -10.62 -8.02
C HIS A 296 -36.52 -11.37 -6.95
N GLY A 297 -36.86 -10.76 -5.83
CA GLY A 297 -37.78 -11.24 -4.79
C GLY A 297 -38.93 -10.26 -4.56
#